data_c06088e816e9ea2083e6a19396bc6868
#
_entry.id   c06088e816e9ea2083e6a19396bc6868
#
_cell.length_a   1.000
_cell.length_b   1.000
_cell.length_c   1.000
_cell.angle_alpha   90.00
_cell.angle_beta   90.00
_cell.angle_gamma   90.00
#
_symmetry.space_group_name_H-M   'P 1'
#
loop_
_entity.id
_entity.type
_entity.pdbx_description
1 polymer ?
#
loop_
_entity_poly.entity_id
_entity_poly.type
_entity_poly.pdbx_seq_one_letter_code
_entity_poly.pdbx_strand_id
1 'polypeptide(L)'
;MKKNITLSLFLLISYISYSQCNGRYENEIFSSISVITVNYSDVYNDYRHEMDIYTPDGDNEDNRPVVIYTHGGSFYAGDKGAVDCVDFCTSMAKRGYVAISSNYRLNQNPVDFIISTEEQYRTVLKSVSDIKAAIRYLRKEHSNSNPIGIDPNAIYVGGYSAGAVLAIHLAYIDQISDLPTSPVNAQNIISDIGGTLEGDGGNNGFSSEVNGIFSYGGGINNLDWIKVNDEPIVSVHGTNDLLVNYNCAPGLGLSSVLNLCGAGEMHSRADSIGLYNQLLTYQGEDHGWCQSGNNNPLFVQATQFVTDFLFTLLPCNPNSVSYIEKNSPDTQIYPNPSYGTININSNEL
;
A
#
# COMPACT_ATOMS: atom_id res chain seq x y z
N MET A 1 60.16 44.68 6.62
CA MET A 1 59.40 43.54 6.05
C MET A 1 57.96 43.66 6.56
N LYS A 2 57.01 44.05 5.68
CA LYS A 2 55.57 44.10 5.99
C LYS A 2 54.99 42.79 5.55
N LYS A 3 54.45 42.01 6.48
CA LYS A 3 53.68 40.78 6.19
C LYS A 3 52.25 41.16 5.79
N ASN A 4 51.92 40.92 4.56
CA ASN A 4 50.51 40.99 4.07
C ASN A 4 49.78 39.73 4.53
N ILE A 5 48.76 39.89 5.39
CA ILE A 5 47.83 38.82 5.77
C ILE A 5 46.66 38.91 4.81
N THR A 6 46.58 37.93 3.91
CA THR A 6 45.44 37.76 3.02
C THR A 6 44.33 37.00 3.80
N LEU A 7 43.24 37.69 4.12
CA LEU A 7 42.08 37.11 4.76
C LEU A 7 41.18 36.48 3.67
N SER A 8 41.18 35.16 3.55
CA SER A 8 40.25 34.44 2.67
C SER A 8 38.90 34.36 3.36
N LEU A 9 37.92 35.09 2.80
CA LEU A 9 36.53 35.03 3.22
C LEU A 9 35.88 33.80 2.61
N PHE A 10 35.65 32.73 3.37
CA PHE A 10 34.83 31.60 2.97
C PHE A 10 33.37 32.04 3.06
N LEU A 11 32.71 32.25 1.90
CA LEU A 11 31.26 32.35 1.81
C LEU A 11 30.68 30.95 2.06
N LEU A 12 30.09 30.73 3.22
CA LEU A 12 29.19 29.63 3.48
C LEU A 12 27.89 29.92 2.71
N ILE A 13 27.76 29.35 1.53
CA ILE A 13 26.48 29.28 0.82
C ILE A 13 25.67 28.20 1.53
N SER A 14 24.76 28.59 2.43
CA SER A 14 23.71 27.71 2.93
C SER A 14 22.78 27.39 1.75
N TYR A 15 22.89 26.18 1.20
CA TYR A 15 21.87 25.66 0.32
C TYR A 15 20.62 25.45 1.17
N ILE A 16 19.62 26.32 1.02
CA ILE A 16 18.27 26.03 1.46
C ILE A 16 17.79 24.95 0.50
N SER A 17 17.82 23.71 0.96
CA SER A 17 17.18 22.58 0.27
C SER A 17 15.68 22.81 0.34
N TYR A 18 15.11 23.45 -0.67
CA TYR A 18 13.66 23.39 -0.87
C TYR A 18 13.27 21.94 -1.11
N SER A 19 12.14 21.52 -0.59
CA SER A 19 11.53 20.22 -0.96
C SER A 19 11.62 20.04 -2.46
N GLN A 20 12.30 19.01 -2.92
CA GLN A 20 12.47 18.74 -4.34
C GLN A 20 11.14 18.44 -5.04
N CYS A 21 10.06 18.18 -4.25
CA CYS A 21 8.72 17.87 -4.76
C CYS A 21 7.90 19.10 -5.18
N ASN A 22 8.31 20.34 -4.87
CA ASN A 22 7.61 21.57 -5.26
C ASN A 22 6.09 21.60 -4.96
N GLY A 23 5.68 21.03 -3.82
CA GLY A 23 4.26 20.91 -3.42
C GLY A 23 3.52 19.75 -4.06
N ARG A 24 4.16 18.99 -4.98
CA ARG A 24 3.62 17.73 -5.50
C ARG A 24 3.53 16.71 -4.37
N TYR A 25 2.63 15.77 -4.55
CA TYR A 25 2.43 14.62 -3.67
C TYR A 25 1.81 14.94 -2.30
N GLU A 26 1.75 16.19 -1.90
CA GLU A 26 1.05 16.68 -0.69
C GLU A 26 -0.26 17.38 -1.04
N ASN A 27 -0.22 18.26 -2.05
CA ASN A 27 -1.33 19.14 -2.40
C ASN A 27 -1.87 18.83 -3.80
N GLU A 28 -3.18 19.04 -4.01
CA GLU A 28 -3.77 19.00 -5.35
C GLU A 28 -3.30 20.23 -6.15
N ILE A 29 -2.31 20.05 -7.02
CA ILE A 29 -1.73 21.10 -7.87
C ILE A 29 -2.20 21.00 -9.33
N PHE A 30 -2.79 19.87 -9.73
CA PHE A 30 -3.36 19.68 -11.07
C PHE A 30 -4.87 19.84 -11.04
N SER A 31 -5.41 20.60 -11.99
CA SER A 31 -6.85 20.88 -12.07
C SER A 31 -7.65 19.81 -12.80
N SER A 32 -7.00 19.04 -13.67
CA SER A 32 -7.61 17.96 -14.46
C SER A 32 -6.73 16.71 -14.52
N ILE A 33 -7.37 15.60 -14.78
CA ILE A 33 -6.74 14.29 -14.86
C ILE A 33 -7.27 13.52 -16.06
N SER A 34 -6.47 12.60 -16.59
CA SER A 34 -6.88 11.60 -17.58
C SER A 34 -7.03 10.24 -16.92
N VAL A 35 -7.97 9.45 -17.45
CA VAL A 35 -8.21 8.07 -16.99
C VAL A 35 -8.19 7.15 -18.21
N ILE A 36 -7.42 6.06 -18.12
CA ILE A 36 -7.43 4.98 -19.09
C ILE A 36 -7.71 3.66 -18.40
N THR A 37 -8.45 2.79 -19.06
CA THR A 37 -8.68 1.41 -18.59
C THR A 37 -7.76 0.45 -19.35
N VAL A 38 -7.08 -0.42 -18.61
CA VAL A 38 -6.23 -1.46 -19.18
C VAL A 38 -6.54 -2.81 -18.55
N ASN A 39 -6.35 -3.90 -19.29
CA ASN A 39 -6.24 -5.22 -18.70
C ASN A 39 -4.79 -5.42 -18.22
N TYR A 40 -4.60 -5.70 -16.93
CA TYR A 40 -3.27 -5.85 -16.34
C TYR A 40 -2.70 -7.27 -16.42
N SER A 41 -3.52 -8.26 -16.77
CA SER A 41 -3.06 -9.65 -16.86
C SER A 41 -2.70 -10.03 -18.30
N ASP A 42 -1.63 -10.78 -18.48
CA ASP A 42 -1.30 -11.41 -19.77
C ASP A 42 -1.78 -12.89 -19.85
N VAL A 43 -2.48 -13.35 -18.81
CA VAL A 43 -3.09 -14.69 -18.72
C VAL A 43 -4.62 -14.62 -18.85
N TYR A 44 -5.23 -13.65 -18.17
CA TYR A 44 -6.68 -13.48 -18.12
C TYR A 44 -7.09 -12.24 -18.91
N ASN A 45 -8.17 -12.35 -19.67
CA ASN A 45 -8.72 -11.24 -20.46
C ASN A 45 -10.21 -11.07 -20.13
N ASP A 46 -10.49 -10.55 -18.94
CA ASP A 46 -11.83 -10.31 -18.44
C ASP A 46 -11.90 -9.07 -17.54
N TYR A 47 -13.11 -8.63 -17.22
CA TYR A 47 -13.37 -7.42 -16.43
C TYR A 47 -12.70 -7.45 -15.05
N ARG A 48 -12.50 -8.63 -14.43
CA ARG A 48 -11.88 -8.71 -13.10
C ARG A 48 -10.37 -8.46 -13.11
N HIS A 49 -9.76 -8.48 -14.29
CA HIS A 49 -8.35 -8.16 -14.48
C HIS A 49 -8.15 -6.78 -15.15
N GLU A 50 -9.15 -5.91 -15.08
CA GLU A 50 -9.03 -4.52 -15.50
C GLU A 50 -8.69 -3.59 -14.34
N MET A 51 -7.91 -2.56 -14.63
CA MET A 51 -7.67 -1.43 -13.75
C MET A 51 -7.82 -0.10 -14.50
N ASP A 52 -8.21 0.94 -13.77
CA ASP A 52 -8.24 2.32 -14.27
C ASP A 52 -6.99 3.05 -13.76
N ILE A 53 -6.26 3.67 -14.68
CA ILE A 53 -5.04 4.43 -14.40
C ILE A 53 -5.37 5.91 -14.53
N TYR A 54 -5.20 6.65 -13.45
CA TYR A 54 -5.45 8.08 -13.33
C TYR A 54 -4.11 8.80 -13.35
N THR A 55 -3.95 9.76 -14.25
CA THR A 55 -2.74 10.58 -14.39
C THR A 55 -3.08 12.06 -14.47
N PRO A 56 -2.23 12.98 -13.96
CA PRO A 56 -2.46 14.41 -14.10
C PRO A 56 -2.30 14.86 -15.55
N ASP A 57 -3.23 15.71 -16.02
CA ASP A 57 -3.14 16.29 -17.38
C ASP A 57 -2.05 17.35 -17.46
N GLY A 58 -1.30 17.33 -18.56
CA GLY A 58 -0.27 18.33 -18.86
C GLY A 58 0.98 18.20 -17.99
N ASP A 59 1.11 17.11 -17.24
CA ASP A 59 2.31 16.80 -16.46
C ASP A 59 3.36 16.08 -17.32
N ASN A 60 4.60 16.55 -17.25
CA ASN A 60 5.73 15.97 -17.97
C ASN A 60 6.68 15.14 -17.08
N GLU A 61 6.28 14.90 -15.82
CA GLU A 61 7.05 14.02 -14.94
C GLU A 61 6.95 12.58 -15.44
N ASP A 62 8.07 11.88 -15.54
CA ASP A 62 8.17 10.51 -16.03
C ASP A 62 8.61 9.49 -14.96
N ASN A 63 8.65 9.94 -13.70
CA ASN A 63 9.07 9.14 -12.56
C ASN A 63 8.14 9.38 -11.35
N ARG A 64 6.84 9.15 -11.55
CA ARG A 64 5.80 9.40 -10.54
C ARG A 64 5.63 8.22 -9.60
N PRO A 65 5.51 8.45 -8.29
CA PRO A 65 5.10 7.38 -7.38
C PRO A 65 3.70 6.88 -7.74
N VAL A 66 3.47 5.59 -7.48
CA VAL A 66 2.24 4.90 -7.80
C VAL A 66 1.47 4.59 -6.51
N VAL A 67 0.16 4.82 -6.54
CA VAL A 67 -0.76 4.35 -5.49
C VAL A 67 -1.83 3.46 -6.12
N ILE A 68 -2.02 2.26 -5.58
CA ILE A 68 -3.03 1.31 -6.03
C ILE A 68 -4.10 1.21 -4.95
N TYR A 69 -5.33 1.57 -5.30
CA TYR A 69 -6.50 1.43 -4.43
C TYR A 69 -7.35 0.25 -4.88
N THR A 70 -7.64 -0.65 -3.95
CA THR A 70 -8.48 -1.84 -4.17
C THR A 70 -9.80 -1.69 -3.43
N HIS A 71 -10.90 -2.00 -4.13
CA HIS A 71 -12.26 -1.76 -3.64
C HIS A 71 -12.67 -2.69 -2.49
N GLY A 72 -13.64 -2.25 -1.69
CA GLY A 72 -14.32 -3.09 -0.71
C GLY A 72 -15.32 -4.06 -1.33
N GLY A 73 -16.11 -4.75 -0.50
CA GLY A 73 -17.21 -5.61 -0.95
C GLY A 73 -17.08 -7.07 -0.50
N SER A 74 -16.39 -7.31 0.62
CA SER A 74 -16.29 -8.63 1.29
C SER A 74 -15.85 -9.77 0.36
N PHE A 75 -15.03 -9.46 -0.65
CA PHE A 75 -14.53 -10.39 -1.67
C PHE A 75 -15.58 -11.05 -2.56
N TYR A 76 -16.83 -10.61 -2.56
CA TYR A 76 -17.88 -11.12 -3.46
C TYR A 76 -18.61 -10.02 -4.24
N ALA A 77 -18.40 -8.77 -3.94
CA ALA A 77 -19.01 -7.62 -4.60
C ALA A 77 -18.01 -6.48 -4.81
N GLY A 78 -18.43 -5.44 -5.51
CA GLY A 78 -17.63 -4.26 -5.77
C GLY A 78 -16.88 -4.31 -7.10
N ASP A 79 -16.34 -3.17 -7.46
CA ASP A 79 -15.46 -2.99 -8.61
C ASP A 79 -14.66 -1.68 -8.52
N LYS A 80 -13.74 -1.48 -9.46
CA LYS A 80 -12.87 -0.30 -9.58
C LYS A 80 -13.60 1.05 -9.74
N GLY A 81 -14.89 1.03 -10.08
CA GLY A 81 -15.74 2.21 -10.22
C GLY A 81 -16.44 2.64 -8.92
N ALA A 82 -16.15 1.99 -7.78
CA ALA A 82 -16.71 2.40 -6.49
C ALA A 82 -16.35 3.87 -6.17
N VAL A 83 -17.27 4.58 -5.50
CA VAL A 83 -17.14 6.03 -5.27
C VAL A 83 -15.86 6.38 -4.53
N ASP A 84 -15.53 5.64 -3.49
CA ASP A 84 -14.29 5.81 -2.71
C ASP A 84 -13.04 5.58 -3.55
N CYS A 85 -13.05 4.59 -4.45
CA CYS A 85 -11.96 4.31 -5.38
C CYS A 85 -11.72 5.49 -6.34
N VAL A 86 -12.79 5.95 -6.99
CA VAL A 86 -12.73 7.04 -7.97
C VAL A 86 -12.27 8.34 -7.30
N ASP A 87 -12.84 8.66 -6.13
CA ASP A 87 -12.53 9.88 -5.41
C ASP A 87 -11.09 9.90 -4.89
N PHE A 88 -10.62 8.78 -4.30
CA PHE A 88 -9.23 8.64 -3.86
C PHE A 88 -8.26 8.79 -5.03
N CYS A 89 -8.46 8.00 -6.11
CA CYS A 89 -7.57 8.03 -7.26
C CYS A 89 -7.55 9.39 -7.96
N THR A 90 -8.70 10.07 -8.06
CA THR A 90 -8.78 11.44 -8.59
C THR A 90 -7.96 12.42 -7.74
N SER A 91 -8.10 12.34 -6.41
CA SER A 91 -7.38 13.20 -5.47
C SER A 91 -5.87 12.97 -5.54
N MET A 92 -5.43 11.70 -5.59
CA MET A 92 -4.01 11.36 -5.68
C MET A 92 -3.41 11.76 -7.04
N ALA A 93 -4.13 11.54 -8.14
CA ALA A 93 -3.68 12.00 -9.47
C ALA A 93 -3.53 13.52 -9.53
N LYS A 94 -4.46 14.29 -8.95
CA LYS A 94 -4.34 15.74 -8.83
C LYS A 94 -3.13 16.19 -7.99
N ARG A 95 -2.60 15.34 -7.12
CA ARG A 95 -1.36 15.59 -6.38
C ARG A 95 -0.09 15.22 -7.16
N GLY A 96 -0.24 14.58 -8.33
CA GLY A 96 0.88 14.20 -9.19
C GLY A 96 1.29 12.72 -9.11
N TYR A 97 0.57 11.88 -8.37
CA TYR A 97 0.76 10.43 -8.42
C TYR A 97 0.21 9.85 -9.72
N VAL A 98 0.70 8.68 -10.09
CA VAL A 98 -0.08 7.75 -10.89
C VAL A 98 -0.96 6.97 -9.90
N ALA A 99 -2.27 7.19 -9.98
CA ALA A 99 -3.22 6.52 -9.10
C ALA A 99 -4.00 5.45 -9.86
N ILE A 100 -4.23 4.31 -9.23
CA ILE A 100 -4.82 3.15 -9.87
C ILE A 100 -5.97 2.64 -9.04
N SER A 101 -7.15 2.52 -9.64
CA SER A 101 -8.25 1.75 -9.10
C SER A 101 -8.30 0.39 -9.78
N SER A 102 -8.13 -0.69 -9.02
CA SER A 102 -8.01 -2.04 -9.59
C SER A 102 -9.16 -2.95 -9.19
N ASN A 103 -9.67 -3.68 -10.19
CA ASN A 103 -10.44 -4.88 -9.95
C ASN A 103 -9.53 -6.03 -9.53
N TYR A 104 -10.14 -7.06 -8.96
CA TYR A 104 -9.54 -8.34 -8.62
C TYR A 104 -10.61 -9.44 -8.64
N ARG A 105 -10.23 -10.71 -8.71
CA ARG A 105 -11.17 -11.84 -8.73
C ARG A 105 -11.97 -11.89 -7.43
N LEU A 106 -13.28 -12.03 -7.56
CA LEU A 106 -14.21 -12.17 -6.46
C LEU A 106 -14.66 -13.62 -6.31
N ASN A 107 -15.04 -13.97 -5.09
CA ASN A 107 -15.71 -15.24 -4.83
C ASN A 107 -17.06 -15.29 -5.53
N GLN A 108 -17.34 -16.38 -6.24
CA GLN A 108 -18.57 -16.55 -7.00
C GLN A 108 -19.71 -17.17 -6.18
N ASN A 109 -19.40 -17.69 -4.98
CA ASN A 109 -20.36 -18.27 -4.06
C ASN A 109 -20.20 -17.70 -2.65
N PRO A 110 -20.91 -16.62 -2.33
CA PRO A 110 -20.82 -15.99 -1.00
C PRO A 110 -21.15 -16.92 0.16
N VAL A 111 -21.99 -17.93 -0.06
CA VAL A 111 -22.33 -18.91 0.98
C VAL A 111 -21.12 -19.77 1.31
N ASP A 112 -20.43 -20.29 0.31
CA ASP A 112 -19.22 -21.10 0.54
C ASP A 112 -18.11 -20.25 1.20
N PHE A 113 -17.96 -18.99 0.79
CA PHE A 113 -17.03 -18.06 1.46
C PHE A 113 -17.33 -17.90 2.95
N ILE A 114 -18.61 -17.75 3.32
CA ILE A 114 -19.00 -17.54 4.73
C ILE A 114 -18.80 -18.80 5.57
N ILE A 115 -19.01 -20.01 5.02
CA ILE A 115 -19.01 -21.24 5.82
C ILE A 115 -17.73 -22.08 5.71
N SER A 116 -16.85 -21.79 4.74
CA SER A 116 -15.63 -22.57 4.47
C SER A 116 -14.38 -21.72 4.70
N THR A 117 -13.63 -22.03 5.74
CA THR A 117 -12.33 -21.43 6.02
C THR A 117 -11.34 -21.63 4.87
N GLU A 118 -11.36 -22.80 4.21
CA GLU A 118 -10.50 -23.05 3.05
C GLU A 118 -10.85 -22.09 1.89
N GLU A 119 -12.13 -21.86 1.64
CA GLU A 119 -12.56 -20.95 0.59
C GLU A 119 -12.26 -19.49 0.91
N GLN A 120 -12.24 -19.11 2.18
CA GLN A 120 -11.79 -17.78 2.61
C GLN A 120 -10.31 -17.57 2.27
N TYR A 121 -9.42 -18.50 2.61
CA TYR A 121 -8.01 -18.44 2.21
C TYR A 121 -7.84 -18.42 0.70
N ARG A 122 -8.54 -19.33 -0.01
CA ARG A 122 -8.49 -19.42 -1.49
C ARG A 122 -8.87 -18.10 -2.14
N THR A 123 -9.95 -17.48 -1.69
CA THR A 123 -10.45 -16.22 -2.23
C THR A 123 -9.47 -15.08 -1.99
N VAL A 124 -8.98 -14.92 -0.76
CA VAL A 124 -8.03 -13.85 -0.43
C VAL A 124 -6.73 -14.03 -1.21
N LEU A 125 -6.16 -15.24 -1.25
CA LEU A 125 -4.91 -15.51 -1.96
C LEU A 125 -5.03 -15.31 -3.48
N LYS A 126 -6.19 -15.65 -4.09
CA LYS A 126 -6.46 -15.32 -5.50
C LYS A 126 -6.50 -13.81 -5.75
N SER A 127 -7.18 -13.07 -4.88
CA SER A 127 -7.26 -11.62 -5.00
C SER A 127 -5.88 -10.95 -4.81
N VAL A 128 -5.07 -11.46 -3.87
CA VAL A 128 -3.67 -11.04 -3.69
C VAL A 128 -2.84 -11.30 -4.95
N SER A 129 -2.96 -12.48 -5.55
CA SER A 129 -2.31 -12.86 -6.82
C SER A 129 -2.61 -11.87 -7.94
N ASP A 130 -3.86 -11.39 -8.02
CA ASP A 130 -4.28 -10.46 -9.06
C ASP A 130 -3.63 -9.08 -8.89
N ILE A 131 -3.60 -8.55 -7.68
CA ILE A 131 -2.95 -7.24 -7.44
C ILE A 131 -1.43 -7.35 -7.56
N LYS A 132 -0.81 -8.46 -7.18
CA LYS A 132 0.59 -8.74 -7.49
C LYS A 132 0.84 -8.72 -9.01
N ALA A 133 -0.07 -9.28 -9.81
CA ALA A 133 0.03 -9.22 -11.27
C ALA A 133 -0.13 -7.80 -11.83
N ALA A 134 -1.01 -6.97 -11.24
CA ALA A 134 -1.13 -5.56 -11.59
C ALA A 134 0.15 -4.78 -11.30
N ILE A 135 0.80 -5.01 -10.16
CA ILE A 135 2.09 -4.42 -9.80
C ILE A 135 3.18 -4.85 -10.81
N ARG A 136 3.23 -6.15 -11.16
CA ARG A 136 4.17 -6.67 -12.17
C ARG A 136 3.90 -6.07 -13.55
N TYR A 137 2.63 -5.86 -13.93
CA TYR A 137 2.26 -5.17 -15.16
C TYR A 137 2.87 -3.75 -15.22
N LEU A 138 2.76 -2.99 -14.14
CA LEU A 138 3.32 -1.63 -14.08
C LEU A 138 4.84 -1.63 -14.29
N ARG A 139 5.56 -2.54 -13.65
CA ARG A 139 7.02 -2.68 -13.84
C ARG A 139 7.40 -3.16 -15.24
N LYS A 140 6.58 -4.02 -15.83
CA LYS A 140 6.72 -4.44 -17.23
C LYS A 140 6.55 -3.25 -18.18
N GLU A 141 5.49 -2.44 -17.99
CA GLU A 141 5.28 -1.23 -18.79
C GLU A 141 6.39 -0.18 -18.59
N HIS A 142 6.89 -0.02 -17.36
CA HIS A 142 8.07 0.81 -17.12
C HIS A 142 9.26 0.34 -17.95
N SER A 143 9.55 -0.96 -18.01
CA SER A 143 10.65 -1.52 -18.81
C SER A 143 10.45 -1.34 -20.32
N ASN A 144 9.22 -1.13 -20.78
CA ASN A 144 8.81 -0.90 -22.16
C ASN A 144 8.67 0.60 -22.50
N SER A 145 9.67 1.41 -22.14
CA SER A 145 9.71 2.86 -22.38
C SER A 145 8.84 3.70 -21.44
N ASN A 146 8.37 3.15 -20.35
CA ASN A 146 7.61 3.85 -19.31
C ASN A 146 6.45 4.74 -19.81
N PRO A 147 5.51 4.21 -20.61
CA PRO A 147 4.47 5.03 -21.23
C PRO A 147 3.51 5.67 -20.21
N ILE A 148 3.45 5.13 -18.99
CA ILE A 148 2.62 5.63 -17.89
C ILE A 148 3.37 6.70 -17.08
N GLY A 149 4.71 6.73 -17.14
CA GLY A 149 5.54 7.68 -16.39
C GLY A 149 5.62 7.36 -14.90
N ILE A 150 5.81 6.10 -14.52
CA ILE A 150 5.88 5.65 -13.13
C ILE A 150 7.32 5.56 -12.61
N ASP A 151 7.47 5.67 -11.28
CA ASP A 151 8.65 5.18 -10.55
C ASP A 151 8.40 3.73 -10.12
N PRO A 152 9.13 2.75 -10.66
CA PRO A 152 8.95 1.33 -10.30
C PRO A 152 9.41 1.02 -8.87
N ASN A 153 10.11 1.95 -8.20
CA ASN A 153 10.64 1.82 -6.84
C ASN A 153 9.79 2.59 -5.80
N ALA A 154 8.67 3.18 -6.21
CA ALA A 154 7.76 3.92 -5.33
C ALA A 154 6.31 3.49 -5.60
N ILE A 155 5.97 2.24 -5.27
CA ILE A 155 4.64 1.65 -5.45
C ILE A 155 4.02 1.36 -4.09
N TYR A 156 2.85 1.94 -3.84
CA TYR A 156 2.08 1.79 -2.62
C TYR A 156 0.75 1.13 -2.92
N VAL A 157 0.28 0.24 -2.05
CA VAL A 157 -0.98 -0.47 -2.22
C VAL A 157 -1.87 -0.30 -0.99
N GLY A 158 -3.16 -0.22 -1.21
CA GLY A 158 -4.13 -0.12 -0.13
C GLY A 158 -5.55 -0.25 -0.66
N GLY A 159 -6.49 0.17 0.16
CA GLY A 159 -7.90 0.13 -0.20
C GLY A 159 -8.81 0.20 1.00
N TYR A 160 -10.07 -0.15 0.78
CA TYR A 160 -11.11 -0.14 1.79
C TYR A 160 -11.63 -1.56 2.06
N SER A 161 -11.88 -1.91 3.35
CA SER A 161 -12.52 -3.16 3.73
C SER A 161 -11.78 -4.39 3.17
N ALA A 162 -12.43 -5.22 2.35
CA ALA A 162 -11.81 -6.36 1.67
C ALA A 162 -10.56 -5.96 0.86
N GLY A 163 -10.56 -4.80 0.21
CA GLY A 163 -9.39 -4.28 -0.49
C GLY A 163 -8.23 -3.95 0.45
N ALA A 164 -8.52 -3.38 1.62
CA ALA A 164 -7.50 -3.14 2.64
C ALA A 164 -6.96 -4.45 3.23
N VAL A 165 -7.85 -5.44 3.49
CA VAL A 165 -7.43 -6.80 3.88
C VAL A 165 -6.49 -7.40 2.83
N LEU A 166 -6.85 -7.32 1.55
CA LEU A 166 -6.03 -7.78 0.43
C LEU A 166 -4.63 -7.13 0.46
N ALA A 167 -4.56 -5.80 0.57
CA ALA A 167 -3.29 -5.05 0.56
C ALA A 167 -2.38 -5.45 1.73
N ILE A 168 -2.95 -5.62 2.93
CA ILE A 168 -2.22 -6.05 4.12
C ILE A 168 -1.66 -7.48 3.94
N HIS A 169 -2.46 -8.41 3.40
CA HIS A 169 -2.02 -9.78 3.15
C HIS A 169 -1.00 -9.88 2.01
N LEU A 170 -1.10 -9.01 1.00
CA LEU A 170 -0.13 -8.90 -0.09
C LEU A 170 1.27 -8.55 0.45
N ALA A 171 1.34 -7.61 1.39
CA ALA A 171 2.59 -7.10 1.92
C ALA A 171 3.21 -8.04 2.98
N TYR A 172 2.39 -8.66 3.84
CA TYR A 172 2.89 -9.33 5.05
C TYR A 172 2.89 -10.86 5.00
N ILE A 173 2.42 -11.49 3.93
CA ILE A 173 2.64 -12.92 3.70
C ILE A 173 3.87 -13.08 2.82
N ASP A 174 5.03 -13.29 3.43
CA ASP A 174 6.33 -13.37 2.75
C ASP A 174 6.66 -14.77 2.24
N GLN A 175 6.19 -15.80 2.94
CA GLN A 175 6.55 -17.18 2.69
C GLN A 175 5.33 -18.09 2.77
N ILE A 176 5.35 -19.18 1.99
CA ILE A 176 4.28 -20.21 2.06
C ILE A 176 4.16 -20.78 3.48
N SER A 177 5.26 -20.84 4.22
CA SER A 177 5.27 -21.31 5.62
C SER A 177 4.57 -20.35 6.59
N ASP A 178 4.29 -19.10 6.23
CA ASP A 178 3.48 -18.19 7.02
C ASP A 178 2.01 -18.65 7.05
N LEU A 179 1.56 -19.31 5.99
CA LEU A 179 0.20 -19.82 5.91
C LEU A 179 -0.01 -21.02 6.85
N PRO A 180 -1.15 -21.11 7.55
CA PRO A 180 -1.41 -22.18 8.48
C PRO A 180 -1.59 -23.55 7.79
N THR A 181 -1.25 -24.61 8.53
CA THR A 181 -1.48 -25.99 8.12
C THR A 181 -2.63 -26.66 8.90
N SER A 182 -3.19 -25.97 9.89
CA SER A 182 -4.30 -26.44 10.74
C SER A 182 -5.13 -25.23 11.22
N PRO A 183 -6.46 -25.33 11.36
CA PRO A 183 -7.33 -26.47 11.03
C PRO A 183 -7.48 -26.73 9.53
N VAL A 184 -7.15 -25.75 8.69
CA VAL A 184 -7.10 -25.87 7.23
C VAL A 184 -5.65 -25.75 6.78
N ASN A 185 -5.23 -26.59 5.84
CA ASN A 185 -3.92 -26.45 5.23
C ASN A 185 -3.95 -25.42 4.11
N ALA A 186 -3.80 -24.15 4.47
CA ALA A 186 -3.81 -23.05 3.52
C ALA A 186 -2.58 -23.06 2.59
N GLN A 187 -1.49 -23.71 2.97
CA GLN A 187 -0.30 -23.90 2.10
C GLN A 187 -0.63 -24.75 0.85
N ASN A 188 -1.57 -25.70 0.96
CA ASN A 188 -1.99 -26.50 -0.19
C ASN A 188 -2.73 -25.67 -1.24
N ILE A 189 -3.38 -24.55 -0.83
CA ILE A 189 -4.12 -23.66 -1.75
C ILE A 189 -3.16 -22.98 -2.73
N ILE A 190 -1.89 -22.82 -2.37
CA ILE A 190 -0.88 -22.23 -3.26
C ILE A 190 -0.78 -22.98 -4.59
N SER A 191 -0.98 -24.29 -4.60
CA SER A 191 -1.01 -25.07 -5.85
C SER A 191 -2.14 -24.64 -6.80
N ASP A 192 -3.25 -24.15 -6.26
CA ASP A 192 -4.44 -23.75 -7.04
C ASP A 192 -4.29 -22.33 -7.63
N ILE A 193 -3.26 -21.59 -7.20
CA ILE A 193 -2.98 -20.22 -7.65
C ILE A 193 -1.61 -20.08 -8.33
N GLY A 194 -1.12 -21.15 -8.96
CA GLY A 194 0.14 -21.12 -9.72
C GLY A 194 1.37 -21.64 -9.00
N GLY A 195 1.24 -22.21 -7.81
CA GLY A 195 2.31 -22.90 -7.08
C GLY A 195 3.27 -21.97 -6.30
N THR A 196 3.04 -20.66 -6.31
CA THR A 196 3.84 -19.66 -5.59
C THR A 196 2.95 -18.57 -5.00
N LEU A 197 3.48 -17.77 -4.06
CA LEU A 197 2.79 -16.58 -3.54
C LEU A 197 2.63 -15.46 -4.58
N GLU A 198 3.38 -15.52 -5.68
CA GLU A 198 3.20 -14.61 -6.81
C GLU A 198 1.92 -14.89 -7.59
N GLY A 199 1.39 -16.10 -7.48
CA GLY A 199 0.13 -16.49 -8.04
C GLY A 199 0.15 -16.68 -9.56
N ASP A 200 -1.05 -16.77 -10.12
CA ASP A 200 -1.32 -17.12 -11.53
C ASP A 200 -1.77 -15.93 -12.40
N GLY A 201 -1.75 -14.71 -11.87
CA GLY A 201 -2.25 -13.51 -12.56
C GLY A 201 -1.40 -13.02 -13.74
N GLY A 202 -0.22 -13.61 -13.97
CA GLY A 202 0.64 -13.27 -15.12
C GLY A 202 1.74 -12.25 -14.86
N ASN A 203 2.34 -11.74 -15.94
CA ASN A 203 3.48 -10.82 -15.96
C ASN A 203 4.71 -11.34 -15.18
N ASN A 204 4.98 -12.62 -15.28
CA ASN A 204 6.08 -13.27 -14.59
C ASN A 204 7.43 -12.69 -14.98
N GLY A 205 8.37 -12.66 -14.03
CA GLY A 205 9.72 -12.12 -14.22
C GLY A 205 9.90 -10.67 -13.78
N PHE A 206 8.82 -10.01 -13.34
CA PHE A 206 8.86 -8.70 -12.69
C PHE A 206 8.53 -8.84 -11.20
N SER A 207 9.07 -7.94 -10.36
CA SER A 207 8.78 -7.93 -8.92
C SER A 207 7.35 -7.46 -8.65
N SER A 208 6.71 -8.03 -7.64
CA SER A 208 5.43 -7.57 -7.07
C SER A 208 5.59 -6.85 -5.73
N GLU A 209 6.82 -6.55 -5.31
CA GLU A 209 7.12 -5.84 -4.06
C GLU A 209 6.52 -4.44 -4.04
N VAL A 210 6.18 -3.95 -2.85
CA VAL A 210 5.62 -2.62 -2.61
C VAL A 210 6.46 -1.88 -1.57
N ASN A 211 6.31 -0.56 -1.50
CA ASN A 211 7.12 0.29 -0.63
C ASN A 211 6.36 0.79 0.60
N GLY A 212 5.12 0.40 0.75
CA GLY A 212 4.26 0.71 1.87
C GLY A 212 2.80 0.43 1.57
N ILE A 213 2.01 0.34 2.63
CA ILE A 213 0.58 0.05 2.53
C ILE A 213 -0.27 1.07 3.27
N PHE A 214 -1.49 1.27 2.78
CA PHE A 214 -2.50 2.07 3.46
C PHE A 214 -3.81 1.27 3.58
N SER A 215 -4.53 1.47 4.68
CA SER A 215 -5.69 0.65 5.03
C SER A 215 -6.84 1.50 5.56
N TYR A 216 -7.99 1.42 4.91
CA TYR A 216 -9.25 1.97 5.38
C TYR A 216 -10.13 0.81 5.89
N GLY A 217 -10.21 0.65 7.22
CA GLY A 217 -11.02 -0.40 7.85
C GLY A 217 -10.61 -1.81 7.44
N GLY A 218 -9.31 -2.07 7.27
CA GLY A 218 -8.76 -3.39 7.00
C GLY A 218 -8.27 -4.12 8.24
N GLY A 219 -7.85 -5.37 8.06
CA GLY A 219 -7.30 -6.20 9.13
C GLY A 219 -6.51 -7.38 8.61
N ILE A 220 -5.73 -8.00 9.49
CA ILE A 220 -4.86 -9.13 9.22
C ILE A 220 -5.34 -10.40 9.94
N ASN A 221 -5.20 -11.54 9.31
CA ASN A 221 -5.60 -12.81 9.91
C ASN A 221 -4.63 -13.27 11.04
N ASN A 222 -3.35 -12.94 10.93
CA ASN A 222 -2.34 -13.29 11.93
C ASN A 222 -1.35 -12.12 12.12
N LEU A 223 -1.25 -11.62 13.35
CA LEU A 223 -0.36 -10.51 13.70
C LEU A 223 1.13 -10.89 13.57
N ASP A 224 1.49 -12.17 13.68
CA ASP A 224 2.88 -12.62 13.55
C ASP A 224 3.42 -12.53 12.10
N TRP A 225 2.54 -12.29 11.13
CA TRP A 225 2.96 -11.98 9.76
C TRP A 225 3.56 -10.59 9.62
N ILE A 226 3.27 -9.68 10.56
CA ILE A 226 3.92 -8.37 10.63
C ILE A 226 5.28 -8.55 11.31
N LYS A 227 6.36 -8.40 10.55
CA LYS A 227 7.74 -8.65 10.96
C LYS A 227 8.57 -7.37 10.96
N VAL A 228 9.73 -7.43 11.55
CA VAL A 228 10.75 -6.37 11.47
C VAL A 228 11.21 -6.22 10.02
N ASN A 229 11.33 -5.00 9.55
CA ASN A 229 11.70 -4.62 8.18
C ASN A 229 10.63 -4.91 7.10
N ASP A 230 9.39 -5.18 7.49
CA ASP A 230 8.27 -5.17 6.54
C ASP A 230 7.93 -3.76 6.07
N GLU A 231 7.03 -3.67 5.12
CA GLU A 231 6.56 -2.42 4.55
C GLU A 231 5.86 -1.55 5.59
N PRO A 232 6.14 -0.24 5.61
CA PRO A 232 5.43 0.71 6.47
C PRO A 232 3.93 0.72 6.20
N ILE A 233 3.15 0.95 7.27
CA ILE A 233 1.68 0.95 7.20
C ILE A 233 1.07 2.22 7.77
N VAL A 234 0.09 2.76 7.07
CA VAL A 234 -0.84 3.76 7.60
C VAL A 234 -2.27 3.23 7.58
N SER A 235 -3.00 3.42 8.68
CA SER A 235 -4.39 2.97 8.74
C SER A 235 -5.34 4.06 9.23
N VAL A 236 -6.58 4.00 8.75
CA VAL A 236 -7.72 4.76 9.29
C VAL A 236 -8.82 3.77 9.62
N HIS A 237 -9.33 3.80 10.86
CA HIS A 237 -10.26 2.78 11.33
C HIS A 237 -11.27 3.32 12.36
N GLY A 238 -12.53 2.94 12.22
CA GLY A 238 -13.59 3.24 13.19
C GLY A 238 -13.60 2.26 14.37
N THR A 239 -13.77 2.76 15.59
CA THR A 239 -13.74 1.88 16.78
C THR A 239 -14.99 1.04 16.96
N ASN A 240 -16.11 1.38 16.30
CA ASN A 240 -17.37 0.62 16.31
C ASN A 240 -17.53 -0.25 15.05
N ASP A 241 -16.46 -0.50 14.32
CA ASP A 241 -16.48 -1.38 13.16
C ASP A 241 -16.77 -2.83 13.61
N LEU A 242 -17.88 -3.38 13.11
CA LEU A 242 -18.32 -4.76 13.37
C LEU A 242 -18.05 -5.72 12.22
N LEU A 243 -17.62 -5.22 11.05
CA LEU A 243 -17.30 -6.05 9.88
C LEU A 243 -15.82 -6.44 9.83
N VAL A 244 -14.95 -5.48 10.10
CA VAL A 244 -13.53 -5.70 10.40
C VAL A 244 -13.27 -5.02 11.74
N ASN A 245 -13.28 -5.80 12.82
CA ASN A 245 -13.18 -5.24 14.16
C ASN A 245 -11.87 -4.46 14.35
N TYR A 246 -11.96 -3.31 15.03
CA TYR A 246 -10.80 -2.48 15.35
C TYR A 246 -9.71 -3.24 16.11
N ASN A 247 -10.10 -4.16 17.00
CA ASN A 247 -9.22 -5.13 17.66
C ASN A 247 -9.24 -6.46 16.88
N CYS A 248 -9.33 -7.61 17.56
CA CYS A 248 -9.42 -8.91 16.91
C CYS A 248 -10.80 -9.54 17.12
N ALA A 249 -11.48 -9.90 16.04
CA ALA A 249 -12.76 -10.63 16.07
C ALA A 249 -12.99 -11.38 14.75
N PRO A 250 -13.98 -12.29 14.70
CA PRO A 250 -14.39 -12.89 13.43
C PRO A 250 -14.80 -11.84 12.40
N GLY A 251 -14.29 -11.98 11.18
CA GLY A 251 -14.65 -11.12 10.05
C GLY A 251 -16.16 -11.16 9.79
N LEU A 252 -16.73 -10.05 9.30
CA LEU A 252 -18.16 -9.84 9.08
C LEU A 252 -19.02 -10.01 10.36
N GLY A 253 -18.40 -10.08 11.54
CA GLY A 253 -19.09 -10.41 12.79
C GLY A 253 -19.63 -11.86 12.87
N LEU A 254 -19.19 -12.75 12.00
CA LEU A 254 -19.66 -14.12 11.87
C LEU A 254 -18.62 -15.13 12.37
N SER A 255 -18.98 -15.96 13.33
CA SER A 255 -18.07 -16.95 13.94
C SER A 255 -17.54 -18.02 12.98
N SER A 256 -18.12 -18.15 11.79
CA SER A 256 -17.66 -19.04 10.71
C SER A 256 -16.61 -18.38 9.81
N VAL A 257 -16.41 -17.07 9.94
CA VAL A 257 -15.39 -16.35 9.18
C VAL A 257 -14.12 -16.22 10.02
N LEU A 258 -12.97 -16.33 9.37
CA LEU A 258 -11.66 -16.19 10.01
C LEU A 258 -11.57 -14.90 10.82
N ASN A 259 -10.87 -14.97 11.95
CA ASN A 259 -10.57 -13.78 12.72
C ASN A 259 -9.71 -12.81 11.90
N LEU A 260 -10.03 -11.54 12.04
CA LEU A 260 -9.21 -10.43 11.57
C LEU A 260 -8.87 -9.56 12.77
N CYS A 261 -7.61 -9.17 12.88
CA CYS A 261 -7.14 -8.16 13.81
C CYS A 261 -7.04 -6.83 13.04
N GLY A 262 -7.85 -5.87 13.44
CA GLY A 262 -7.90 -4.56 12.80
C GLY A 262 -6.77 -3.62 13.22
N ALA A 263 -6.93 -2.35 12.91
CA ALA A 263 -5.85 -1.37 13.06
C ALA A 263 -5.34 -1.21 14.49
N GLY A 264 -6.18 -1.34 15.52
CA GLY A 264 -5.73 -1.24 16.91
C GLY A 264 -4.63 -2.25 17.26
N GLU A 265 -4.84 -3.51 16.89
CA GLU A 265 -3.88 -4.58 17.17
C GLU A 265 -2.71 -4.60 16.18
N MET A 266 -2.96 -4.31 14.89
CA MET A 266 -1.88 -4.24 13.89
C MET A 266 -0.86 -3.15 14.24
N HIS A 267 -1.32 -1.94 14.59
CA HIS A 267 -0.42 -0.85 14.96
C HIS A 267 0.27 -1.09 16.30
N SER A 268 -0.40 -1.70 17.27
CA SER A 268 0.23 -2.16 18.52
C SER A 268 1.36 -3.16 18.24
N ARG A 269 1.15 -4.09 17.30
CA ARG A 269 2.20 -5.02 16.86
C ARG A 269 3.34 -4.28 16.15
N ALA A 270 3.03 -3.39 15.21
CA ALA A 270 4.01 -2.59 14.49
C ALA A 270 4.90 -1.78 15.46
N ASP A 271 4.30 -1.10 16.44
CA ASP A 271 5.01 -0.36 17.48
C ASP A 271 5.95 -1.26 18.29
N SER A 272 5.48 -2.46 18.67
CA SER A 272 6.25 -3.40 19.49
C SER A 272 7.54 -3.90 18.83
N ILE A 273 7.61 -3.86 17.50
CA ILE A 273 8.76 -4.30 16.69
C ILE A 273 9.50 -3.15 16.01
N GLY A 274 9.04 -1.89 16.21
CA GLY A 274 9.65 -0.71 15.62
C GLY A 274 9.39 -0.53 14.12
N LEU A 275 8.34 -1.14 13.57
CA LEU A 275 7.92 -0.92 12.19
C LEU A 275 7.31 0.47 12.05
N TYR A 276 7.72 1.23 11.02
CA TYR A 276 7.18 2.57 10.79
C TYR A 276 5.70 2.50 10.43
N ASN A 277 4.88 3.19 11.24
CA ASN A 277 3.43 3.12 11.09
C ASN A 277 2.75 4.40 11.59
N GLN A 278 1.53 4.68 11.10
CA GLN A 278 0.67 5.75 11.61
C GLN A 278 -0.79 5.29 11.61
N LEU A 279 -1.53 5.64 12.67
CA LEU A 279 -2.93 5.28 12.87
C LEU A 279 -3.79 6.51 13.13
N LEU A 280 -4.84 6.68 12.32
CA LEU A 280 -5.93 7.61 12.59
C LEU A 280 -7.16 6.82 13.05
N THR A 281 -7.55 7.03 14.30
CA THR A 281 -8.69 6.34 14.89
C THR A 281 -9.93 7.22 14.88
N TYR A 282 -11.00 6.76 14.26
CA TYR A 282 -12.31 7.41 14.31
C TYR A 282 -13.15 6.83 15.46
N GLN A 283 -13.21 7.58 16.54
CA GLN A 283 -13.94 7.16 17.75
C GLN A 283 -15.45 7.13 17.51
N GLY A 284 -16.04 5.95 17.73
CA GLY A 284 -17.48 5.74 17.58
C GLY A 284 -17.97 5.50 16.16
N GLU A 285 -17.11 5.64 15.15
CA GLU A 285 -17.48 5.37 13.76
C GLU A 285 -17.54 3.88 13.47
N ASP A 286 -18.48 3.51 12.61
CA ASP A 286 -18.67 2.15 12.11
C ASP A 286 -17.80 1.88 10.83
N HIS A 287 -18.06 0.77 10.15
CA HIS A 287 -17.35 0.40 8.92
C HIS A 287 -17.64 1.30 7.71
N GLY A 288 -18.83 1.95 7.70
CA GLY A 288 -19.38 2.59 6.49
C GLY A 288 -18.83 3.98 6.14
N TRP A 289 -18.00 4.58 7.00
CA TRP A 289 -17.53 5.96 6.83
C TRP A 289 -16.82 6.23 5.49
N CYS A 290 -16.23 5.24 4.87
CA CYS A 290 -15.47 5.36 3.63
C CYS A 290 -16.32 5.37 2.35
N GLN A 291 -17.48 4.69 2.35
CA GLN A 291 -18.24 4.32 1.14
C GLN A 291 -18.75 5.49 0.29
N SER A 292 -18.97 6.64 0.93
CA SER A 292 -19.51 7.82 0.23
C SER A 292 -18.43 8.71 -0.40
N GLY A 293 -17.16 8.32 -0.32
CA GLY A 293 -16.05 9.08 -0.86
C GLY A 293 -16.04 10.52 -0.34
N ASN A 294 -15.78 11.47 -1.21
CA ASN A 294 -15.68 12.90 -0.89
C ASN A 294 -16.96 13.53 -0.31
N ASN A 295 -18.10 12.84 -0.38
CA ASN A 295 -19.32 13.28 0.30
C ASN A 295 -19.26 13.08 1.82
N ASN A 296 -18.28 12.36 2.34
CA ASN A 296 -18.03 12.21 3.77
C ASN A 296 -16.74 12.96 4.17
N PRO A 297 -16.81 13.96 5.07
CA PRO A 297 -15.62 14.67 5.55
C PRO A 297 -14.55 13.76 6.18
N LEU A 298 -14.93 12.63 6.77
CA LEU A 298 -13.99 11.65 7.33
C LEU A 298 -13.14 11.00 6.24
N PHE A 299 -13.73 10.72 5.08
CA PHE A 299 -12.96 10.19 3.94
C PHE A 299 -11.95 11.20 3.41
N VAL A 300 -12.34 12.46 3.32
CA VAL A 300 -11.43 13.55 2.90
C VAL A 300 -10.25 13.69 3.88
N GLN A 301 -10.54 13.66 5.19
CA GLN A 301 -9.52 13.68 6.24
C GLN A 301 -8.61 12.43 6.16
N ALA A 302 -9.18 11.25 5.98
CA ALA A 302 -8.44 10.00 5.83
C ALA A 302 -7.51 10.04 4.60
N THR A 303 -8.00 10.54 3.47
CA THR A 303 -7.21 10.68 2.24
C THR A 303 -6.03 11.62 2.46
N GLN A 304 -6.22 12.76 3.15
CA GLN A 304 -5.11 13.65 3.48
C GLN A 304 -4.12 12.99 4.43
N PHE A 305 -4.60 12.32 5.49
CA PHE A 305 -3.73 11.61 6.45
C PHE A 305 -2.86 10.54 5.78
N VAL A 306 -3.45 9.75 4.87
CA VAL A 306 -2.71 8.76 4.08
C VAL A 306 -1.71 9.45 3.14
N THR A 307 -2.11 10.54 2.49
CA THR A 307 -1.21 11.32 1.61
C THR A 307 0.01 11.83 2.37
N ASP A 308 -0.20 12.41 3.55
CA ASP A 308 0.87 12.94 4.40
C ASP A 308 1.86 11.84 4.81
N PHE A 309 1.36 10.65 5.16
CA PHE A 309 2.20 9.49 5.46
C PHE A 309 2.99 9.03 4.24
N LEU A 310 2.33 8.81 3.10
CA LEU A 310 3.00 8.35 1.88
C LEU A 310 4.08 9.35 1.43
N PHE A 311 3.83 10.66 1.61
CA PHE A 311 4.81 11.69 1.31
C PHE A 311 6.09 11.54 2.14
N THR A 312 6.01 11.05 3.39
CA THR A 312 7.22 10.79 4.20
C THR A 312 8.10 9.67 3.65
N LEU A 313 7.57 8.82 2.78
CA LEU A 313 8.28 7.69 2.16
C LEU A 313 8.92 8.07 0.81
N LEU A 314 8.63 9.27 0.27
CA LEU A 314 9.13 9.67 -1.04
C LEU A 314 10.55 10.23 -0.96
N PRO A 315 11.45 9.85 -1.89
CA PRO A 315 12.83 10.34 -1.90
C PRO A 315 12.96 11.86 -2.06
N CYS A 316 11.98 12.51 -2.68
CA CYS A 316 11.96 13.96 -2.85
C CYS A 316 11.62 14.73 -1.57
N ASN A 317 11.11 14.07 -0.53
CA ASN A 317 10.89 14.67 0.78
C ASN A 317 12.24 14.75 1.52
N PRO A 318 12.72 15.95 1.93
CA PRO A 318 13.99 16.08 2.63
C PRO A 318 14.02 15.42 4.01
N ASN A 319 12.84 15.10 4.56
CA ASN A 319 12.68 14.37 5.82
C ASN A 319 12.24 12.92 5.60
N SER A 320 12.43 12.39 4.37
CA SER A 320 12.01 11.03 4.05
C SER A 320 12.66 10.00 4.98
N VAL A 321 11.87 9.03 5.39
CA VAL A 321 12.35 7.85 6.11
C VAL A 321 12.92 6.89 5.07
N SER A 322 14.26 6.77 5.02
CA SER A 322 14.89 5.80 4.11
C SER A 322 14.69 4.40 4.64
N TYR A 323 13.88 3.61 3.94
CA TYR A 323 13.86 2.16 4.12
C TYR A 323 14.95 1.55 3.25
N ILE A 324 15.84 0.78 3.87
CA ILE A 324 16.83 -0.01 3.15
C ILE A 324 16.10 -1.23 2.60
N GLU A 325 16.21 -1.42 1.28
CA GLU A 325 15.63 -2.60 0.62
C GLU A 325 16.02 -3.91 1.32
N LYS A 326 15.09 -4.83 1.40
CA LYS A 326 15.15 -6.18 1.99
C LYS A 326 16.38 -7.02 1.55
N ASN A 327 17.17 -6.58 0.58
CA ASN A 327 18.26 -7.32 -0.05
C ASN A 327 19.67 -6.82 0.25
N SER A 328 19.85 -5.89 1.20
CA SER A 328 21.18 -5.47 1.65
C SER A 328 21.56 -6.26 2.91
N PRO A 329 22.54 -7.17 2.85
CA PRO A 329 23.01 -7.81 4.07
C PRO A 329 23.67 -6.78 4.99
N ASP A 330 23.15 -6.68 6.20
CA ASP A 330 23.82 -6.09 7.37
C ASP A 330 24.10 -4.60 7.45
N THR A 331 23.27 -3.72 6.86
CA THR A 331 23.36 -2.30 7.19
C THR A 331 22.13 -1.85 7.97
N GLN A 332 22.26 -1.63 9.26
CA GLN A 332 21.21 -1.04 10.09
C GLN A 332 21.44 0.47 10.18
N ILE A 333 20.49 1.26 9.70
CA ILE A 333 20.49 2.71 9.88
C ILE A 333 19.41 3.05 10.92
N TYR A 334 19.84 3.64 12.02
CA TYR A 334 18.95 4.27 12.96
C TYR A 334 19.05 5.79 12.80
N PRO A 335 17.99 6.55 12.63
CA PRO A 335 17.33 7.07 13.81
C PRO A 335 15.83 6.94 13.72
N ASN A 336 15.28 6.60 14.79
CA ASN A 336 14.12 7.22 15.36
C ASN A 336 14.34 8.75 15.44
N PRO A 337 13.32 9.64 15.29
CA PRO A 337 13.51 11.07 15.12
C PRO A 337 14.19 11.68 16.34
N SER A 338 15.50 11.76 16.31
CA SER A 338 16.28 12.52 17.25
C SER A 338 17.11 13.54 16.50
N TYR A 339 17.00 14.77 16.91
CA TYR A 339 17.86 15.85 16.47
C TYR A 339 19.33 15.45 16.59
N GLY A 340 19.97 15.15 15.46
CA GLY A 340 21.40 15.42 15.27
C GLY A 340 22.36 14.31 15.52
N THR A 341 22.37 13.09 15.17
CA THR A 341 23.54 12.25 14.81
C THR A 341 23.08 10.89 14.29
N ILE A 342 23.48 10.55 13.07
CA ILE A 342 23.23 9.23 12.48
C ILE A 342 24.42 8.35 12.84
N ASN A 343 24.18 7.22 13.51
CA ASN A 343 25.18 6.18 13.70
C ASN A 343 24.95 5.08 12.67
N ILE A 344 25.95 4.85 11.82
CA ILE A 344 25.94 3.75 10.86
C ILE A 344 26.85 2.66 11.42
N ASN A 345 26.29 1.50 11.76
CA ASN A 345 27.07 0.30 12.06
C ASN A 345 27.07 -0.60 10.83
N SER A 346 28.21 -0.69 10.14
CA SER A 346 28.46 -1.72 9.15
C SER A 346 29.42 -2.75 9.75
N ASN A 347 29.08 -4.02 9.69
CA ASN A 347 29.93 -5.10 10.19
C ASN A 347 30.98 -5.59 9.16
N GLU A 348 31.21 -4.84 8.08
CA GLU A 348 32.34 -5.10 7.15
C GLU A 348 32.93 -3.79 6.62
N LEU A 349 34.18 -3.56 6.98
CA LEU A 349 35.16 -2.84 6.19
C LEU A 349 36.17 -3.86 5.67
#